data_f629ddf7c2bca1024bb0d7fe86e758c7
#
_entry.id   f629ddf7c2bca1024bb0d7fe86e758c7
#
_cell.length_a   1.000
_cell.length_b   1.000
_cell.length_c   1.000
_cell.angle_alpha   90.00
_cell.angle_beta   90.00
_cell.angle_gamma   90.00
#
_symmetry.space_group_name_H-M   'P 1'
#
loop_
_entity.id
_entity.type
_entity.pdbx_description
1 polymer ?
#
loop_
_entity_poly.entity_id
_entity_poly.type
_entity_poly.pdbx_seq_one_letter_code
_entity_poly.pdbx_strand_id
1 'polypeptide(L)'
;VVVGYEADLGLAYDGDADRLIAVDNTGAIINGDLIIAIIAEYMQKRGLLNDNKVVTTVLSNMGFEKYLDEKGIGLIRANVGDRYVLEKMIAEDVVIGGEQSGHIILKDYATTGDGVLSSLKLVEVIRNTGKDLHELVSAIKDAPQTLINVKVDNSKKNTWDKNENITSFIDEEIGRASCRERV
;
A
#
# COMPACT_ATOMS: atom_id res chain seq x y z
N VAL A 1 -1.71 -12.62 20.34
CA VAL A 1 -0.51 -12.16 21.07
C VAL A 1 -0.72 -10.73 21.53
N VAL A 2 -0.87 -9.71 20.66
CA VAL A 2 -1.00 -8.29 21.06
C VAL A 2 -2.08 -8.10 22.13
N VAL A 3 -3.32 -8.47 21.83
CA VAL A 3 -4.46 -8.35 22.77
C VAL A 3 -4.23 -9.13 24.07
N GLY A 4 -3.67 -10.35 23.99
CA GLY A 4 -3.44 -11.18 25.17
C GLY A 4 -2.33 -10.70 26.10
N TYR A 5 -1.44 -9.83 25.62
CA TYR A 5 -0.38 -9.19 26.41
C TYR A 5 -0.69 -7.70 26.70
N GLU A 6 -1.86 -7.22 26.29
CA GLU A 6 -2.24 -5.79 26.40
C GLU A 6 -1.18 -4.85 25.82
N ALA A 7 -0.55 -5.29 24.71
CA ALA A 7 0.49 -4.50 24.05
C ALA A 7 -0.12 -3.41 23.16
N ASP A 8 0.53 -2.26 23.08
CA ASP A 8 0.08 -1.12 22.26
C ASP A 8 0.20 -1.41 20.76
N LEU A 9 1.14 -2.28 20.38
CA LEU A 9 1.53 -2.54 18.99
C LEU A 9 2.17 -3.92 18.85
N GLY A 10 1.89 -4.60 17.75
CA GLY A 10 2.61 -5.79 17.28
C GLY A 10 3.33 -5.50 15.99
N LEU A 11 4.55 -6.01 15.84
CA LEU A 11 5.36 -5.89 14.64
C LEU A 11 5.80 -7.30 14.22
N ALA A 12 5.52 -7.67 12.99
CA ALA A 12 5.88 -8.97 12.42
C ALA A 12 6.73 -8.76 11.17
N TYR A 13 7.83 -9.48 11.10
CA TYR A 13 8.76 -9.48 9.97
C TYR A 13 8.77 -10.85 9.32
N ASP A 14 9.10 -10.92 8.06
CA ASP A 14 9.38 -12.17 7.36
C ASP A 14 10.82 -12.66 7.58
N GLY A 15 11.25 -13.68 6.83
CA GLY A 15 12.50 -14.40 7.13
C GLY A 15 13.78 -13.59 6.97
N ASP A 16 13.81 -12.60 6.09
CA ASP A 16 14.93 -11.67 5.83
C ASP A 16 14.63 -10.24 6.28
N ALA A 17 13.47 -10.04 6.93
CA ALA A 17 13.04 -8.79 7.53
C ALA A 17 12.92 -7.61 6.56
N ASP A 18 12.72 -7.88 5.27
CA ASP A 18 12.49 -6.85 4.25
C ASP A 18 11.03 -6.34 4.24
N ARG A 19 10.11 -7.06 4.93
CA ARG A 19 8.69 -6.74 5.05
C ARG A 19 8.26 -6.52 6.48
N LEU A 20 7.27 -5.64 6.64
CA LEU A 20 6.60 -5.35 7.90
C LEU A 20 5.08 -5.52 7.77
N ILE A 21 4.51 -6.29 8.66
CA ILE A 21 3.08 -6.28 8.96
C ILE A 21 2.93 -5.84 10.42
N ALA A 22 2.08 -4.86 10.68
CA ALA A 22 1.79 -4.42 12.03
C ALA A 22 0.44 -4.95 12.51
N VAL A 23 0.25 -4.95 13.83
CA VAL A 23 -1.01 -5.31 14.48
C VAL A 23 -1.32 -4.23 15.51
N ASP A 24 -2.51 -3.67 15.49
CA ASP A 24 -2.92 -2.66 16.47
C ASP A 24 -3.32 -3.27 17.83
N ASN A 25 -3.61 -2.41 18.79
CA ASN A 25 -4.02 -2.80 20.14
C ASN A 25 -5.36 -3.57 20.19
N THR A 26 -6.17 -3.52 19.14
CA THR A 26 -7.41 -4.30 19.03
C THR A 26 -7.19 -5.70 18.42
N GLY A 27 -6.01 -5.95 17.85
CA GLY A 27 -5.66 -7.17 17.14
C GLY A 27 -5.92 -7.11 15.64
N ALA A 28 -6.28 -5.95 15.08
CA ALA A 28 -6.44 -5.77 13.65
C ALA A 28 -5.08 -5.77 12.93
N ILE A 29 -5.03 -6.44 11.79
CA ILE A 29 -3.83 -6.52 10.95
C ILE A 29 -3.72 -5.25 10.09
N ILE A 30 -2.57 -4.59 10.17
CA ILE A 30 -2.24 -3.39 9.42
C ILE A 30 -1.22 -3.77 8.35
N ASN A 31 -1.67 -3.81 7.12
CA ASN A 31 -0.85 -4.20 5.96
C ASN A 31 0.01 -3.05 5.42
N GLY A 32 0.80 -3.32 4.38
CA GLY A 32 1.72 -2.34 3.80
C GLY A 32 1.04 -1.08 3.26
N ASP A 33 -0.15 -1.19 2.64
CA ASP A 33 -0.89 -0.03 2.14
C ASP A 33 -1.26 0.93 3.29
N LEU A 34 -1.75 0.39 4.41
CA LEU A 34 -2.11 1.16 5.58
C LEU A 34 -0.88 1.82 6.23
N ILE A 35 0.24 1.09 6.33
CA ILE A 35 1.49 1.61 6.87
C ILE A 35 2.03 2.76 5.99
N ILE A 36 2.05 2.57 4.66
CA ILE A 36 2.45 3.61 3.71
C ILE A 36 1.57 4.85 3.84
N ALA A 37 0.25 4.69 3.94
CA ALA A 37 -0.69 5.81 4.10
C ALA A 37 -0.37 6.67 5.33
N ILE A 38 -0.16 6.02 6.49
CA ILE A 38 0.14 6.69 7.76
C ILE A 38 1.47 7.44 7.67
N ILE A 39 2.53 6.78 7.16
CA ILE A 39 3.84 7.39 7.05
C ILE A 39 3.82 8.54 6.03
N ALA A 40 3.16 8.37 4.89
CA ALA A 40 3.07 9.39 3.85
C ALA A 40 2.31 10.64 4.33
N GLU A 41 1.16 10.49 5.01
CA GLU A 41 0.43 11.62 5.60
C GLU A 41 1.28 12.37 6.64
N TYR A 42 2.01 11.63 7.47
CA TYR A 42 2.92 12.22 8.45
C TYR A 42 4.07 12.99 7.77
N MET A 43 4.69 12.41 6.75
CA MET A 43 5.75 13.05 5.97
C MET A 43 5.23 14.29 5.25
N GLN A 44 4.03 14.25 4.65
CA GLN A 44 3.38 15.40 4.01
C GLN A 44 3.23 16.57 4.98
N LYS A 45 2.68 16.34 6.16
CA LYS A 45 2.48 17.38 7.19
C LYS A 45 3.78 18.03 7.65
N ARG A 46 4.92 17.37 7.44
CA ARG A 46 6.26 17.86 7.79
C ARG A 46 7.04 18.43 6.59
N GLY A 47 6.43 18.44 5.40
CA GLY A 47 7.09 18.87 4.17
C GLY A 47 8.21 17.95 3.70
N LEU A 48 8.14 16.65 4.05
CA LEU A 48 9.13 15.62 3.72
C LEU A 48 8.66 14.68 2.60
N LEU A 49 7.47 14.90 2.04
CA LEU A 49 6.92 14.09 0.96
C LEU A 49 7.06 14.84 -0.37
N ASN A 50 8.03 14.45 -1.18
CA ASN A 50 8.30 15.10 -2.47
C ASN A 50 7.05 15.07 -3.36
N ASP A 51 6.68 16.23 -3.92
CA ASP A 51 5.49 16.43 -4.77
C ASP A 51 4.18 15.87 -4.20
N ASN A 52 4.14 15.53 -2.90
CA ASN A 52 3.01 14.84 -2.27
C ASN A 52 2.61 13.57 -3.02
N LYS A 53 3.57 12.71 -3.35
CA LYS A 53 3.34 11.47 -4.10
C LYS A 53 3.87 10.25 -3.37
N VAL A 54 3.22 9.11 -3.61
CA VAL A 54 3.68 7.76 -3.21
C VAL A 54 3.66 6.82 -4.40
N VAL A 55 4.49 5.78 -4.38
CA VAL A 55 4.48 4.73 -5.41
C VAL A 55 4.05 3.42 -4.79
N THR A 56 3.06 2.75 -5.39
CA THR A 56 2.64 1.40 -5.00
C THR A 56 2.38 0.53 -6.22
N THR A 57 2.00 -0.72 -6.01
CA THR A 57 1.68 -1.60 -7.14
C THR A 57 0.21 -1.49 -7.57
N VAL A 58 -0.09 -2.05 -8.74
CA VAL A 58 -1.48 -2.19 -9.24
C VAL A 58 -2.38 -3.03 -8.33
N LEU A 59 -1.83 -3.77 -7.36
CA LEU A 59 -2.57 -4.58 -6.40
C LEU A 59 -3.01 -3.81 -5.16
N SER A 60 -2.52 -2.59 -4.94
CA SER A 60 -2.90 -1.77 -3.78
C SER A 60 -4.40 -1.48 -3.76
N ASN A 61 -4.96 -1.48 -2.56
CA ASN A 61 -6.39 -1.38 -2.33
C ASN A 61 -6.95 -0.03 -2.79
N MET A 62 -8.14 -0.03 -3.39
CA MET A 62 -8.82 1.21 -3.81
C MET A 62 -9.18 2.13 -2.64
N GLY A 63 -9.47 1.58 -1.47
CA GLY A 63 -9.74 2.37 -0.27
C GLY A 63 -8.50 3.15 0.19
N PHE A 64 -7.33 2.57 0.06
CA PHE A 64 -6.05 3.27 0.27
C PHE A 64 -5.86 4.43 -0.72
N GLU A 65 -6.10 4.21 -2.01
CA GLU A 65 -6.03 5.27 -3.03
C GLU A 65 -6.99 6.43 -2.72
N LYS A 66 -8.25 6.11 -2.41
CA LYS A 66 -9.24 7.11 -2.04
C LYS A 66 -8.83 7.94 -0.82
N TYR A 67 -8.27 7.29 0.19
CA TYR A 67 -7.76 7.98 1.36
C TYR A 67 -6.62 8.94 1.01
N LEU A 68 -5.66 8.52 0.19
CA LEU A 68 -4.57 9.39 -0.28
C LEU A 68 -5.09 10.59 -1.06
N ASP A 69 -6.07 10.38 -1.95
CA ASP A 69 -6.74 11.43 -2.71
C ASP A 69 -7.40 12.48 -1.79
N GLU A 70 -8.12 12.03 -0.75
CA GLU A 70 -8.73 12.90 0.26
C GLU A 70 -7.69 13.73 1.03
N LYS A 71 -6.44 13.25 1.12
CA LYS A 71 -5.32 13.97 1.74
C LYS A 71 -4.52 14.82 0.75
N GLY A 72 -4.85 14.79 -0.53
CA GLY A 72 -4.08 15.47 -1.58
C GLY A 72 -2.71 14.83 -1.81
N ILE A 73 -2.61 13.51 -1.61
CA ILE A 73 -1.40 12.72 -1.88
C ILE A 73 -1.65 11.92 -3.16
N GLY A 74 -0.86 12.17 -4.18
CA GLY A 74 -0.94 11.47 -5.46
C GLY A 74 -0.42 10.04 -5.37
N LEU A 75 -1.15 9.09 -5.96
CA LEU A 75 -0.74 7.70 -6.06
C LEU A 75 -0.22 7.38 -7.46
N ILE A 76 1.00 6.86 -7.54
CA ILE A 76 1.59 6.36 -8.77
C ILE A 76 1.61 4.83 -8.70
N ARG A 77 1.01 4.17 -9.69
CA ARG A 77 0.96 2.70 -9.76
C ARG A 77 2.11 2.15 -10.60
N ALA A 78 2.84 1.19 -10.02
CA ALA A 78 3.86 0.39 -10.67
C ALA A 78 3.34 -1.04 -10.94
N ASN A 79 4.02 -1.79 -11.78
CA ASN A 79 3.81 -3.23 -11.87
C ASN A 79 4.16 -3.93 -10.55
N VAL A 80 3.63 -5.13 -10.36
CA VAL A 80 3.91 -5.95 -9.18
C VAL A 80 5.40 -6.34 -9.14
N GLY A 81 6.04 -6.10 -8.03
CA GLY A 81 7.44 -6.39 -7.74
C GLY A 81 8.20 -5.17 -7.25
N ASP A 82 8.99 -5.37 -6.22
CA ASP A 82 9.82 -4.37 -5.53
C ASP A 82 10.69 -3.55 -6.48
N ARG A 83 11.32 -4.23 -7.46
CA ARG A 83 12.12 -3.61 -8.51
C ARG A 83 11.34 -2.55 -9.29
N TYR A 84 10.09 -2.84 -9.69
CA TYR A 84 9.28 -1.89 -10.46
C TYR A 84 8.84 -0.71 -9.62
N VAL A 85 8.59 -0.94 -8.34
CA VAL A 85 8.29 0.12 -7.37
C VAL A 85 9.50 1.05 -7.25
N LEU A 86 10.70 0.51 -7.02
CA LEU A 86 11.93 1.31 -6.90
C LEU A 86 12.26 2.07 -8.19
N GLU A 87 12.19 1.43 -9.35
CA GLU A 87 12.43 2.07 -10.66
C GLU A 87 11.47 3.27 -10.84
N LYS A 88 10.19 3.10 -10.47
CA LYS A 88 9.20 4.17 -10.56
C LYS A 88 9.45 5.28 -9.55
N MET A 89 9.84 4.96 -8.31
CA MET A 89 10.22 5.94 -7.30
C MET A 89 11.41 6.81 -7.74
N ILE A 90 12.41 6.21 -8.38
CA ILE A 90 13.57 6.95 -8.90
C ILE A 90 13.15 7.86 -10.05
N ALA A 91 12.37 7.35 -11.01
CA ALA A 91 11.94 8.11 -12.19
C ALA A 91 11.07 9.32 -11.86
N GLU A 92 10.25 9.22 -10.82
CA GLU A 92 9.30 10.26 -10.39
C GLU A 92 9.77 11.07 -9.15
N ASP A 93 11.00 10.82 -8.69
CA ASP A 93 11.60 11.40 -7.48
C ASP A 93 10.73 11.26 -6.21
N VAL A 94 10.10 10.11 -6.04
CA VAL A 94 9.25 9.81 -4.88
C VAL A 94 10.09 9.19 -3.76
N VAL A 95 9.85 9.59 -2.52
CA VAL A 95 10.66 9.20 -1.34
C VAL A 95 10.11 7.98 -0.59
N ILE A 96 8.82 7.65 -0.76
CA ILE A 96 8.18 6.49 -0.13
C ILE A 96 7.37 5.69 -1.15
N GLY A 97 7.52 4.38 -1.12
CA GLY A 97 6.74 3.46 -1.93
C GLY A 97 6.76 2.05 -1.36
N GLY A 98 5.99 1.15 -1.95
CA GLY A 98 5.98 -0.24 -1.51
C GLY A 98 4.78 -1.03 -1.99
N GLU A 99 4.51 -2.11 -1.29
CA GLU A 99 3.47 -3.09 -1.63
C GLU A 99 2.59 -3.40 -0.41
N GLN A 100 1.36 -3.82 -0.68
CA GLN A 100 0.44 -4.29 0.36
C GLN A 100 1.04 -5.42 1.22
N SER A 101 1.97 -6.21 0.66
CA SER A 101 2.70 -7.27 1.36
C SER A 101 3.58 -6.78 2.52
N GLY A 102 3.79 -5.47 2.64
CA GLY A 102 4.62 -4.86 3.68
C GLY A 102 6.07 -4.57 3.26
N HIS A 103 6.45 -4.83 2.00
CA HIS A 103 7.73 -4.40 1.45
C HIS A 103 7.68 -2.89 1.19
N ILE A 104 8.26 -2.10 2.09
CA ILE A 104 8.19 -0.63 2.09
C ILE A 104 9.58 -0.05 1.90
N ILE A 105 9.72 0.82 0.91
CA ILE A 105 10.97 1.51 0.57
C ILE A 105 10.87 2.96 1.03
N LEU A 106 11.82 3.38 1.84
CA LEU A 106 12.03 4.76 2.25
C LEU A 106 13.33 5.24 1.58
N LYS A 107 13.24 5.76 0.36
CA LYS A 107 14.35 6.01 -0.57
C LYS A 107 15.50 6.82 0.04
N ASP A 108 15.21 7.76 0.92
CA ASP A 108 16.22 8.59 1.56
C ASP A 108 17.11 7.82 2.56
N TYR A 109 16.70 6.60 2.94
CA TYR A 109 17.41 5.74 3.90
C TYR A 109 17.95 4.46 3.26
N ALA A 110 17.15 3.82 2.39
CA ALA A 110 17.50 2.56 1.73
C ALA A 110 16.82 2.45 0.36
N THR A 111 17.47 1.75 -0.57
CA THR A 111 16.94 1.48 -1.92
C THR A 111 16.24 0.12 -2.03
N THR A 112 15.93 -0.49 -0.90
CA THR A 112 15.18 -1.74 -0.80
C THR A 112 14.19 -1.65 0.34
N GLY A 113 13.23 -2.56 0.41
CA GLY A 113 12.37 -2.72 1.58
C GLY A 113 13.20 -3.04 2.82
N ASP A 114 12.82 -2.44 3.93
CA ASP A 114 13.41 -2.66 5.24
C ASP A 114 12.30 -2.60 6.28
N GLY A 115 11.92 -3.78 6.79
CA GLY A 115 10.83 -3.90 7.76
C GLY A 115 11.19 -3.25 9.10
N VAL A 116 12.47 -3.31 9.51
CA VAL A 116 12.91 -2.69 10.77
C VAL A 116 12.87 -1.18 10.66
N LEU A 117 13.39 -0.61 9.58
CA LEU A 117 13.30 0.83 9.31
C LEU A 117 11.84 1.29 9.23
N SER A 118 11.00 0.55 8.52
CA SER A 118 9.56 0.84 8.39
C SER A 118 8.86 0.82 9.74
N SER A 119 9.21 -0.12 10.62
CA SER A 119 8.66 -0.19 11.97
C SER A 119 9.09 1.00 12.84
N LEU A 120 10.35 1.42 12.75
CA LEU A 120 10.85 2.61 13.46
C LEU A 120 10.13 3.87 12.99
N LYS A 121 9.88 4.01 11.69
CA LYS A 121 9.09 5.12 11.14
C LYS A 121 7.63 5.09 11.60
N LEU A 122 7.01 3.92 11.63
CA LEU A 122 5.65 3.78 12.16
C LEU A 122 5.57 4.19 13.65
N VAL A 123 6.52 3.72 14.46
CA VAL A 123 6.62 4.11 15.89
C VAL A 123 6.90 5.59 16.05
N GLU A 124 7.73 6.20 15.19
CA GLU A 124 7.94 7.65 15.16
C GLU A 124 6.63 8.40 14.95
N VAL A 125 5.79 7.94 14.01
CA VAL A 125 4.47 8.55 13.75
C VAL A 125 3.57 8.45 14.98
N ILE A 126 3.43 7.26 15.57
CA ILE A 126 2.63 7.02 16.78
C ILE A 126 3.07 7.97 17.90
N ARG A 127 4.35 8.03 18.19
CA ARG A 127 4.89 8.88 19.25
C ARG A 127 4.69 10.37 19.03
N ASN A 128 4.90 10.84 17.82
CA ASN A 128 4.84 12.26 17.50
C ASN A 128 3.41 12.78 17.32
N THR A 129 2.45 11.89 16.99
CA THR A 129 1.03 12.25 16.88
C THR A 129 0.28 12.10 18.21
N GLY A 130 0.80 11.28 19.13
CA GLY A 130 0.11 10.91 20.37
C GLY A 130 -1.13 10.03 20.15
N LYS A 131 -1.29 9.48 18.94
CA LYS A 131 -2.38 8.58 18.55
C LYS A 131 -1.89 7.14 18.52
N ASP A 132 -2.74 6.22 18.91
CA ASP A 132 -2.46 4.80 18.72
C ASP A 132 -2.62 4.38 17.24
N LEU A 133 -2.19 3.16 16.91
CA LEU A 133 -2.23 2.68 15.54
C LEU A 133 -3.66 2.49 15.03
N HIS A 134 -4.59 2.06 15.89
CA HIS A 134 -6.00 1.93 15.56
C HIS A 134 -6.62 3.27 15.14
N GLU A 135 -6.35 4.33 15.92
CA GLU A 135 -6.81 5.69 15.60
C GLU A 135 -6.25 6.20 14.28
N LEU A 136 -4.95 5.92 14.01
CA LEU A 136 -4.28 6.36 12.78
C LEU A 136 -4.88 5.73 11.52
N VAL A 137 -5.30 4.46 11.57
CA VAL A 137 -5.89 3.76 10.42
C VAL A 137 -7.41 3.91 10.31
N SER A 138 -8.08 4.40 11.34
CA SER A 138 -9.56 4.42 11.43
C SER A 138 -10.26 5.13 10.27
N ALA A 139 -9.58 6.11 9.66
CA ALA A 139 -10.09 6.86 8.50
C ALA A 139 -9.89 6.12 7.17
N ILE A 140 -9.04 5.09 7.14
CA ILE A 140 -8.73 4.34 5.91
C ILE A 140 -9.69 3.15 5.83
N LYS A 141 -10.58 3.17 4.86
CA LYS A 141 -11.58 2.11 4.68
C LYS A 141 -11.16 1.21 3.53
N ASP A 142 -10.82 -0.03 3.82
CA ASP A 142 -10.54 -1.02 2.78
C ASP A 142 -11.75 -1.23 1.87
N ALA A 143 -11.54 -1.11 0.57
CA ALA A 143 -12.51 -1.55 -0.41
C ALA A 143 -12.49 -3.08 -0.51
N PRO A 144 -13.64 -3.76 -0.64
CA PRO A 144 -13.67 -5.19 -0.87
C PRO A 144 -12.85 -5.56 -2.11
N GLN A 145 -11.89 -6.46 -1.94
CA GLN A 145 -10.98 -6.89 -3.01
C GLN A 145 -10.91 -8.40 -3.07
N THR A 146 -10.97 -8.96 -4.28
CA THR A 146 -10.86 -10.40 -4.49
C THR A 146 -9.80 -10.68 -5.54
N LEU A 147 -8.84 -11.55 -5.22
CA LEU A 147 -7.84 -12.04 -6.14
C LEU A 147 -8.22 -13.45 -6.60
N ILE A 148 -8.46 -13.61 -7.90
CA ILE A 148 -8.80 -14.90 -8.51
C ILE A 148 -7.68 -15.34 -9.43
N ASN A 149 -7.05 -16.47 -9.10
CA ASN A 149 -6.04 -17.09 -9.96
C ASN A 149 -6.69 -18.04 -10.94
N VAL A 150 -6.59 -17.73 -12.23
CA VAL A 150 -7.11 -18.58 -13.32
C VAL A 150 -5.96 -19.37 -13.94
N LYS A 151 -6.10 -20.71 -13.95
CA LYS A 151 -5.11 -21.57 -14.60
C LYS A 151 -5.29 -21.49 -16.11
N VAL A 152 -4.27 -21.04 -16.82
CA VAL A 152 -4.25 -20.94 -18.29
C VAL A 152 -3.02 -21.63 -18.86
N ASP A 153 -3.08 -22.02 -20.11
CA ASP A 153 -1.90 -22.53 -20.84
C ASP A 153 -0.80 -21.47 -20.90
N ASN A 154 0.45 -21.88 -20.72
CA ASN A 154 1.59 -20.96 -20.72
C ASN A 154 1.72 -20.13 -22.00
N SER A 155 1.33 -20.71 -23.16
CA SER A 155 1.34 -20.00 -24.45
C SER A 155 0.33 -18.84 -24.52
N LYS A 156 -0.68 -18.84 -23.65
CA LYS A 156 -1.76 -17.85 -23.62
C LYS A 156 -1.61 -16.79 -22.52
N LYS A 157 -0.67 -16.98 -21.59
CA LYS A 157 -0.50 -16.05 -20.45
C LYS A 157 -0.26 -14.60 -20.85
N ASN A 158 0.50 -14.37 -21.93
CA ASN A 158 0.91 -13.04 -22.36
C ASN A 158 0.17 -12.58 -23.63
N THR A 159 -1.01 -13.14 -23.90
CA THR A 159 -1.79 -12.82 -25.12
C THR A 159 -3.27 -12.57 -24.82
N TRP A 160 -3.66 -12.55 -23.55
CA TRP A 160 -5.05 -12.31 -23.14
C TRP A 160 -5.54 -10.92 -23.57
N ASP A 161 -4.66 -9.93 -23.54
CA ASP A 161 -4.87 -8.54 -23.95
C ASP A 161 -5.14 -8.36 -25.45
N LYS A 162 -4.80 -9.36 -26.25
CA LYS A 162 -5.08 -9.43 -27.70
C LYS A 162 -6.42 -10.09 -28.03
N ASN A 163 -7.12 -10.59 -27.02
CA ASN A 163 -8.43 -11.22 -27.21
C ASN A 163 -9.52 -10.18 -26.98
N GLU A 164 -10.13 -9.72 -28.09
CA GLU A 164 -11.14 -8.67 -28.08
C GLU A 164 -12.36 -9.00 -27.18
N ASN A 165 -12.74 -10.28 -27.04
CA ASN A 165 -13.82 -10.68 -26.17
C ASN A 165 -13.48 -10.47 -24.68
N ILE A 166 -12.22 -10.73 -24.31
CA ILE A 166 -11.75 -10.54 -22.91
C ILE A 166 -11.62 -9.05 -22.61
N THR A 167 -10.98 -8.29 -23.48
CA THR A 167 -10.77 -6.86 -23.28
C THR A 167 -12.09 -6.08 -23.26
N SER A 168 -12.99 -6.35 -24.22
CA SER A 168 -14.31 -5.72 -24.23
C SER A 168 -15.15 -6.03 -23.00
N PHE A 169 -15.10 -7.28 -22.50
CA PHE A 169 -15.79 -7.64 -21.26
C PHE A 169 -15.22 -6.91 -20.04
N ILE A 170 -13.89 -6.82 -19.95
CA ILE A 170 -13.21 -6.07 -18.87
C ILE A 170 -13.62 -4.60 -18.90
N ASP A 171 -13.59 -3.96 -20.07
CA ASP A 171 -13.94 -2.55 -20.23
C ASP A 171 -15.42 -2.30 -19.87
N GLU A 172 -16.33 -3.20 -20.23
CA GLU A 172 -17.74 -3.14 -19.88
C GLU A 172 -17.93 -3.22 -18.35
N GLU A 173 -17.25 -4.15 -17.68
CA GLU A 173 -17.38 -4.31 -16.22
C GLU A 173 -16.75 -3.15 -15.44
N ILE A 174 -15.60 -2.61 -15.90
CA ILE A 174 -15.01 -1.39 -15.34
C ILE A 174 -15.98 -0.20 -15.52
N GLY A 175 -16.60 -0.08 -16.69
CA GLY A 175 -17.61 0.95 -16.94
C GLY A 175 -18.83 0.85 -16.02
N ARG A 176 -19.29 -0.36 -15.72
CA ARG A 176 -20.41 -0.61 -14.79
C ARG A 176 -20.01 -0.26 -13.35
N ALA A 177 -18.80 -0.59 -12.91
CA ALA A 177 -18.31 -0.26 -11.58
C ALA A 177 -18.24 1.27 -11.38
N SER A 178 -17.65 1.99 -12.33
CA SER A 178 -17.54 3.46 -12.26
C SER A 178 -18.90 4.19 -12.29
N CYS A 179 -19.94 3.57 -12.83
CA CYS A 179 -21.31 4.12 -12.80
C CYS A 179 -22.00 3.94 -11.44
N ARG A 180 -21.65 2.90 -10.66
CA ARG A 180 -22.23 2.65 -9.33
C ARG A 180 -21.70 3.57 -8.24
N GLU A 181 -20.51 4.11 -8.40
CA GLU A 181 -19.91 5.05 -7.44
C GLU A 181 -20.42 6.50 -7.57
N ARG A 182 -21.22 6.78 -8.61
CA ARG A 182 -21.75 8.13 -8.89
C ARG A 182 -23.20 8.35 -8.45
N VAL A 183 -23.76 7.47 -7.60
CA VAL A 183 -25.13 7.61 -7.06
C VAL A 183 -25.10 7.90 -5.57
#